data_f9e7c3949f55494e0d9ec991a0622e2d
#
_entry.id   f9e7c3949f55494e0d9ec991a0622e2d
#
_cell.length_a   1.000
_cell.length_b   1.000
_cell.length_c   1.000
_cell.angle_alpha   90.00
_cell.angle_beta   90.00
_cell.angle_gamma   90.00
#
_symmetry.space_group_name_H-M   'P 1'
#
loop_
_entity.id
_entity.type
_entity.pdbx_description
1 polymer ?
#
loop_
_entity_poly.entity_id
_entity_poly.type
_entity_poly.pdbx_seq_one_letter_code
_entity_poly.pdbx_strand_id
1 'polypeptide(L)'
;RMGLKHFLEDKFQEFSENYKIPLYSPNYAYAMLPTADELFEIITAFNEIEQDADCGADIWKGDDILGWLYENFNTVEKLALKDSGDKTEYDKVSLQSQVYTPQWVVKFLVDNTLGKMYLEMYPESNFIYDEDGKVKYLIANAPTSQMRHPKKLEEIKLIDPACGSGNFLIYAFSLFYDLYLNQIDQYDADYSRRDIPKLIVENNLYGVDLDERAVQLTQIALFIKAMQLKGRRGAMPTYTHVVSTHFELPEYSKVKGAFISGSDWNETQQKTIHSIWEDLRAAYKFGSLIRVEEQLDALLPVDSSDMFANQWKADMFDFKHQMITTLRNQVHQWTGEGSNEYSLAKANDSITFLDILSTKFDVAVANPPYTDSADFGAELKDFVSANYYKPLKFNSNLYACFIKRCCELAGDDGKVGMIHPMTFMYIKTFEDVRKYILTNTHINLFVEYGLSNLFGTVMVDPAFYVLEKDGGTKNNDSLFISLDQYTRTPQEKYKKQYCLEALNDIVTKSQNKHVYQLPQSKLKGIKSY
;
A
#
# COMPACT_ATOMS: atom_id res chain seq x y z
N ARG A 1 -25.60 37.70 5.38
CA ARG A 1 -24.75 37.00 4.40
C ARG A 1 -23.69 36.23 5.18
N MET A 2 -23.86 34.93 5.34
CA MET A 2 -22.75 34.08 5.80
C MET A 2 -21.61 34.20 4.79
N GLY A 3 -20.44 34.63 5.26
CA GLY A 3 -19.28 34.71 4.39
C GLY A 3 -18.77 33.29 4.04
N LEU A 4 -17.97 33.17 2.98
CA LEU A 4 -17.38 31.91 2.54
C LEU A 4 -16.62 31.18 3.68
N LYS A 5 -15.92 31.93 4.54
CA LYS A 5 -15.26 31.40 5.74
C LYS A 5 -16.24 30.61 6.63
N HIS A 6 -17.40 31.20 6.94
CA HIS A 6 -18.40 30.56 7.81
C HIS A 6 -18.99 29.31 7.15
N PHE A 7 -19.18 29.35 5.83
CA PHE A 7 -19.59 28.17 5.07
C PHE A 7 -18.57 27.03 5.16
N LEU A 8 -17.27 27.34 5.05
CA LEU A 8 -16.20 26.34 5.18
C LEU A 8 -16.12 25.78 6.60
N GLU A 9 -16.24 26.63 7.62
CA GLU A 9 -16.27 26.20 9.03
C GLU A 9 -17.45 25.26 9.29
N ASP A 10 -18.66 25.60 8.81
CA ASP A 10 -19.83 24.72 8.93
C ASP A 10 -19.62 23.38 8.20
N LYS A 11 -19.01 23.40 7.00
CA LYS A 11 -18.71 22.19 6.25
C LYS A 11 -17.63 21.35 6.90
N PHE A 12 -16.59 21.94 7.44
CA PHE A 12 -15.55 21.24 8.18
C PHE A 12 -16.12 20.58 9.42
N GLN A 13 -16.99 21.27 10.15
CA GLN A 13 -17.68 20.69 11.30
C GLN A 13 -18.55 19.51 10.88
N GLU A 14 -19.34 19.66 9.81
CA GLU A 14 -20.16 18.58 9.24
C GLU A 14 -19.30 17.35 8.87
N PHE A 15 -18.15 17.54 8.22
CA PHE A 15 -17.25 16.46 7.86
C PHE A 15 -16.59 15.82 9.08
N SER A 16 -16.16 16.60 10.05
CA SER A 16 -15.57 16.10 11.30
C SER A 16 -16.58 15.26 12.09
N GLU A 17 -17.81 15.74 12.24
CA GLU A 17 -18.85 15.02 12.99
C GLU A 17 -19.30 13.72 12.31
N ASN A 18 -19.46 13.77 10.97
CA ASN A 18 -19.98 12.64 10.21
C ASN A 18 -18.91 11.58 9.89
N TYR A 19 -17.67 12.00 9.61
CA TYR A 19 -16.64 11.11 9.07
C TYR A 19 -15.46 10.91 10.01
N LYS A 20 -15.43 11.63 11.14
CA LYS A 20 -14.36 11.52 12.14
C LYS A 20 -12.95 11.74 11.57
N ILE A 21 -12.83 12.56 10.51
CA ILE A 21 -11.54 12.92 9.93
C ILE A 21 -10.94 14.07 10.76
N PRO A 22 -9.81 13.86 11.46
CA PRO A 22 -9.25 14.87 12.36
C PRO A 22 -8.93 16.19 11.69
N LEU A 23 -8.53 16.16 10.42
CA LEU A 23 -8.22 17.35 9.61
C LEU A 23 -9.35 18.37 9.59
N TYR A 24 -10.59 17.91 9.62
CA TYR A 24 -11.76 18.78 9.58
C TYR A 24 -12.30 19.18 10.96
N SER A 25 -11.66 18.69 12.03
CA SER A 25 -12.09 19.09 13.38
C SER A 25 -11.88 20.60 13.59
N PRO A 26 -12.91 21.35 14.01
CA PRO A 26 -12.75 22.77 14.35
C PRO A 26 -11.80 22.99 15.53
N ASN A 27 -11.52 21.95 16.32
CA ASN A 27 -10.58 21.95 17.43
C ASN A 27 -9.16 21.52 17.03
N TYR A 28 -8.92 21.29 15.73
CA TYR A 28 -7.59 20.95 15.24
C TYR A 28 -6.65 22.15 15.43
N ALA A 29 -5.62 21.99 16.25
CA ALA A 29 -4.75 23.09 16.70
C ALA A 29 -4.02 23.81 15.55
N TYR A 30 -3.97 23.21 14.37
CA TYR A 30 -3.28 23.72 13.18
C TYR A 30 -4.24 24.12 12.05
N ALA A 31 -5.56 24.14 12.29
CA ALA A 31 -6.53 24.57 11.29
C ALA A 31 -6.43 26.10 11.09
N MET A 32 -5.50 26.51 10.24
CA MET A 32 -5.45 27.89 9.74
C MET A 32 -6.23 27.95 8.43
N LEU A 33 -7.36 28.65 8.47
CA LEU A 33 -8.10 28.95 7.26
C LEU A 33 -7.40 30.05 6.47
N PRO A 34 -7.35 29.98 5.12
CA PRO A 34 -6.80 31.03 4.29
C PRO A 34 -7.55 32.35 4.49
N THR A 35 -6.87 33.44 4.26
CA THR A 35 -7.48 34.77 4.22
C THR A 35 -8.47 34.87 3.06
N ALA A 36 -9.32 35.90 3.05
CA ALA A 36 -10.28 36.10 1.98
C ALA A 36 -9.61 36.28 0.61
N ASP A 37 -8.46 36.93 0.56
CA ASP A 37 -7.71 37.17 -0.67
C ASP A 37 -7.08 35.86 -1.19
N GLU A 38 -6.42 35.09 -0.33
CA GLU A 38 -5.88 33.77 -0.68
C GLU A 38 -6.97 32.80 -1.14
N LEU A 39 -8.14 32.82 -0.47
CA LEU A 39 -9.27 31.99 -0.87
C LEU A 39 -9.80 32.39 -2.25
N PHE A 40 -9.81 33.69 -2.56
CA PHE A 40 -10.20 34.19 -3.86
C PHE A 40 -9.22 33.77 -4.95
N GLU A 41 -7.91 33.81 -4.69
CA GLU A 41 -6.86 33.30 -5.60
C GLU A 41 -7.01 31.82 -5.86
N ILE A 42 -7.25 31.00 -4.82
CA ILE A 42 -7.50 29.55 -4.97
C ILE A 42 -8.72 29.27 -5.85
N ILE A 43 -9.84 29.95 -5.59
CA ILE A 43 -11.07 29.79 -6.40
C ILE A 43 -10.84 30.24 -7.84
N THR A 44 -10.10 31.33 -8.04
CA THR A 44 -9.77 31.80 -9.37
C THR A 44 -8.94 30.79 -10.15
N ALA A 45 -7.93 30.20 -9.52
CA ALA A 45 -7.10 29.14 -10.11
C ALA A 45 -7.95 27.91 -10.49
N PHE A 46 -8.89 27.48 -9.64
CA PHE A 46 -9.80 26.38 -9.98
C PHE A 46 -10.69 26.70 -11.18
N ASN A 47 -11.23 27.93 -11.25
CA ASN A 47 -12.04 28.36 -12.37
C ASN A 47 -11.23 28.44 -13.67
N GLU A 48 -9.97 28.84 -13.63
CA GLU A 48 -9.07 28.84 -14.78
C GLU A 48 -8.84 27.41 -15.31
N ILE A 49 -8.64 26.42 -14.43
CA ILE A 49 -8.51 25.01 -14.80
C ILE A 49 -9.78 24.51 -15.51
N GLU A 50 -10.97 24.87 -15.00
CA GLU A 50 -12.23 24.47 -15.62
C GLU A 50 -12.46 25.09 -17.01
N GLN A 51 -11.88 26.27 -17.25
CA GLN A 51 -11.99 26.98 -18.53
C GLN A 51 -10.90 26.58 -19.52
N ASP A 52 -9.88 25.84 -19.07
CA ASP A 52 -8.81 25.35 -19.93
C ASP A 52 -9.33 24.34 -20.95
N ALA A 53 -8.91 24.50 -22.20
CA ALA A 53 -9.40 23.69 -23.32
C ALA A 53 -8.98 22.23 -23.25
N ASP A 54 -7.87 21.94 -22.59
CA ASP A 54 -7.29 20.61 -22.46
C ASP A 54 -7.79 19.88 -21.20
N CYS A 55 -8.21 20.63 -20.15
CA CYS A 55 -8.68 20.10 -18.89
C CYS A 55 -10.21 20.04 -18.80
N GLY A 56 -10.86 21.20 -18.84
CA GLY A 56 -12.31 21.35 -18.67
C GLY A 56 -12.84 20.95 -17.29
N ALA A 57 -14.13 21.14 -17.05
CA ALA A 57 -14.78 20.84 -15.77
C ALA A 57 -14.78 19.34 -15.41
N ASP A 58 -14.58 18.46 -16.37
CA ASP A 58 -14.55 17.01 -16.14
C ASP A 58 -13.32 16.53 -15.38
N ILE A 59 -12.27 17.36 -15.27
CA ILE A 59 -11.07 17.03 -14.46
C ILE A 59 -11.44 16.72 -13.00
N TRP A 60 -12.45 17.40 -12.45
CA TRP A 60 -12.91 17.19 -11.07
C TRP A 60 -13.62 15.85 -10.84
N LYS A 61 -13.95 15.12 -11.91
CA LYS A 61 -14.54 13.78 -11.84
C LYS A 61 -13.50 12.68 -11.81
N GLY A 62 -12.24 13.02 -12.10
CA GLY A 62 -11.13 12.07 -12.12
C GLY A 62 -10.71 11.66 -10.71
N ASP A 63 -10.47 10.37 -10.51
CA ASP A 63 -9.92 9.83 -9.26
C ASP A 63 -8.48 10.30 -9.00
N ASP A 64 -7.79 10.83 -10.01
CA ASP A 64 -6.37 11.16 -10.01
C ASP A 64 -6.06 12.57 -9.49
N ILE A 65 -7.04 13.44 -9.40
CA ILE A 65 -6.82 14.88 -9.17
C ILE A 65 -6.09 15.17 -7.85
N LEU A 66 -6.48 14.47 -6.77
CA LEU A 66 -5.85 14.64 -5.47
C LEU A 66 -4.39 14.14 -5.47
N GLY A 67 -4.12 13.08 -6.22
CA GLY A 67 -2.76 12.55 -6.40
C GLY A 67 -1.85 13.53 -7.14
N TRP A 68 -2.33 14.14 -8.22
CA TRP A 68 -1.59 15.14 -8.98
C TRP A 68 -1.35 16.42 -8.18
N LEU A 69 -2.35 16.90 -7.45
CA LEU A 69 -2.19 18.04 -6.57
C LEU A 69 -1.12 17.78 -5.51
N TYR A 70 -1.14 16.62 -4.88
CA TYR A 70 -0.17 16.25 -3.87
C TYR A 70 1.24 16.12 -4.44
N GLU A 71 1.43 15.48 -5.61
CA GLU A 71 2.75 15.36 -6.26
C GLU A 71 3.36 16.74 -6.57
N ASN A 72 2.54 17.65 -7.10
CA ASN A 72 3.02 18.97 -7.53
C ASN A 72 3.14 19.97 -6.38
N PHE A 73 2.43 19.78 -5.28
CA PHE A 73 2.47 20.69 -4.12
C PHE A 73 3.88 20.85 -3.55
N ASN A 74 4.66 19.78 -3.50
CA ASN A 74 6.01 19.78 -2.93
C ASN A 74 7.13 19.97 -3.99
N THR A 75 6.82 20.45 -5.19
CA THR A 75 7.82 20.56 -6.28
C THR A 75 8.97 21.48 -5.90
N VAL A 76 8.69 22.59 -5.21
CA VAL A 76 9.72 23.57 -4.80
C VAL A 76 10.68 22.94 -3.79
N GLU A 77 10.14 22.26 -2.79
CA GLU A 77 10.91 21.57 -1.75
C GLU A 77 11.73 20.41 -2.33
N LYS A 78 11.17 19.67 -3.29
CA LYS A 78 11.90 18.61 -4.03
C LYS A 78 13.11 19.15 -4.76
N LEU A 79 12.95 20.28 -5.46
CA LEU A 79 14.04 20.93 -6.19
C LEU A 79 15.11 21.45 -5.22
N ALA A 80 14.71 22.12 -4.14
CA ALA A 80 15.62 22.61 -3.11
C ALA A 80 16.42 21.47 -2.46
N LEU A 81 15.77 20.34 -2.18
CA LEU A 81 16.43 19.16 -1.62
C LEU A 81 17.44 18.55 -2.59
N LYS A 82 17.09 18.46 -3.88
CA LYS A 82 17.99 17.96 -4.91
C LYS A 82 19.23 18.84 -5.07
N ASP A 83 19.05 20.16 -5.01
CA ASP A 83 20.13 21.15 -5.17
C ASP A 83 21.04 21.23 -3.94
N SER A 84 20.52 20.89 -2.73
CA SER A 84 21.33 20.88 -1.51
C SER A 84 22.41 19.80 -1.51
N GLY A 85 22.20 18.69 -2.21
CA GLY A 85 23.09 17.53 -2.18
C GLY A 85 23.12 16.80 -0.83
N ASP A 86 22.17 17.09 0.06
CA ASP A 86 22.08 16.45 1.36
C ASP A 86 21.76 14.97 1.26
N LYS A 87 22.23 14.19 2.23
CA LYS A 87 21.82 12.79 2.37
C LYS A 87 20.35 12.67 2.77
N THR A 88 19.72 11.61 2.34
CA THR A 88 18.31 11.34 2.64
C THR A 88 18.18 10.73 4.02
N GLU A 89 17.66 11.51 4.94
CA GLU A 89 17.14 11.03 6.21
C GLU A 89 15.63 10.75 6.11
N TYR A 90 15.07 10.18 7.14
CA TYR A 90 13.67 9.73 7.15
C TYR A 90 12.66 10.83 6.79
N ASP A 91 12.89 12.07 7.20
CA ASP A 91 12.05 13.25 6.94
C ASP A 91 12.03 13.67 5.46
N LYS A 92 13.02 13.24 4.69
CA LYS A 92 13.20 13.57 3.28
C LYS A 92 12.78 12.42 2.35
N VAL A 93 12.59 11.20 2.86
CA VAL A 93 12.24 10.02 2.06
C VAL A 93 10.91 10.22 1.32
N SER A 94 9.86 10.66 2.03
CA SER A 94 8.56 10.90 1.43
C SER A 94 8.63 11.98 0.34
N LEU A 95 9.35 13.07 0.60
CA LEU A 95 9.52 14.17 -0.34
C LEU A 95 10.25 13.76 -1.62
N GLN A 96 11.34 12.99 -1.51
CA GLN A 96 12.11 12.51 -2.66
C GLN A 96 11.36 11.49 -3.51
N SER A 97 10.53 10.67 -2.89
CA SER A 97 9.87 9.52 -3.51
C SER A 97 8.45 9.80 -3.99
N GLN A 98 7.96 11.03 -3.87
CA GLN A 98 6.65 11.40 -4.40
C GLN A 98 6.63 11.31 -5.92
N VAL A 99 6.18 10.17 -6.43
CA VAL A 99 6.03 9.90 -7.86
C VAL A 99 4.64 9.31 -8.08
N TYR A 100 3.82 10.01 -8.87
CA TYR A 100 2.47 9.54 -9.18
C TYR A 100 2.52 8.31 -10.08
N THR A 101 1.93 7.20 -9.63
CA THR A 101 1.81 5.99 -10.45
C THR A 101 0.71 6.18 -11.49
N PRO A 102 1.01 6.07 -12.80
CA PRO A 102 -0.01 6.22 -13.84
C PRO A 102 -1.16 5.22 -13.65
N GLN A 103 -2.40 5.68 -13.81
CA GLN A 103 -3.62 4.92 -13.54
C GLN A 103 -3.66 3.56 -14.27
N TRP A 104 -3.15 3.49 -15.49
CA TRP A 104 -3.12 2.22 -16.23
C TRP A 104 -2.17 1.18 -15.62
N VAL A 105 -1.09 1.59 -14.93
CA VAL A 105 -0.18 0.69 -14.19
C VAL A 105 -0.83 0.25 -12.89
N VAL A 106 -1.48 1.18 -12.18
CA VAL A 106 -2.30 0.84 -10.99
C VAL A 106 -3.32 -0.23 -11.35
N LYS A 107 -4.09 0.03 -12.42
CA LYS A 107 -5.06 -0.93 -12.97
C LYS A 107 -4.42 -2.28 -13.29
N PHE A 108 -3.30 -2.28 -14.02
CA PHE A 108 -2.57 -3.50 -14.37
C PHE A 108 -2.21 -4.33 -13.13
N LEU A 109 -1.66 -3.70 -12.09
CA LEU A 109 -1.21 -4.39 -10.89
C LEU A 109 -2.37 -4.89 -10.03
N VAL A 110 -3.39 -4.08 -9.82
CA VAL A 110 -4.54 -4.46 -8.97
C VAL A 110 -5.42 -5.50 -9.65
N ASP A 111 -5.66 -5.39 -10.96
CA ASP A 111 -6.42 -6.40 -11.72
C ASP A 111 -5.73 -7.76 -11.67
N ASN A 112 -4.39 -7.78 -11.83
CA ASN A 112 -3.61 -9.03 -11.85
C ASN A 112 -3.19 -9.54 -10.45
N THR A 113 -3.54 -8.83 -9.39
CA THR A 113 -3.45 -9.31 -8.00
C THR A 113 -4.84 -9.63 -7.45
N LEU A 114 -5.62 -8.64 -7.06
CA LEU A 114 -6.94 -8.79 -6.46
C LEU A 114 -7.93 -9.46 -7.41
N GLY A 115 -8.05 -8.95 -8.65
CA GLY A 115 -8.96 -9.50 -9.64
C GLY A 115 -8.60 -10.95 -10.01
N LYS A 116 -7.29 -11.24 -10.18
CA LYS A 116 -6.81 -12.60 -10.42
C LYS A 116 -7.15 -13.54 -9.28
N MET A 117 -6.93 -13.13 -8.03
CA MET A 117 -7.24 -13.92 -6.85
C MET A 117 -8.74 -14.22 -6.76
N TYR A 118 -9.58 -13.26 -7.11
CA TYR A 118 -11.03 -13.48 -7.13
C TYR A 118 -11.43 -14.54 -8.18
N LEU A 119 -10.84 -14.52 -9.38
CA LEU A 119 -11.06 -15.57 -10.38
C LEU A 119 -10.53 -16.94 -9.94
N GLU A 120 -9.48 -17.00 -9.14
CA GLU A 120 -8.98 -18.25 -8.56
C GLU A 120 -9.99 -18.88 -7.58
N MET A 121 -10.85 -18.07 -6.93
CA MET A 121 -11.96 -18.52 -6.11
C MET A 121 -13.23 -18.80 -6.92
N TYR A 122 -13.49 -17.98 -7.93
CA TYR A 122 -14.72 -17.97 -8.74
C TYR A 122 -14.39 -17.92 -10.24
N PRO A 123 -13.89 -19.01 -10.85
CA PRO A 123 -13.43 -19.03 -12.25
C PRO A 123 -14.54 -18.76 -13.27
N GLU A 124 -15.79 -19.05 -12.93
CA GLU A 124 -16.97 -18.80 -13.77
C GLU A 124 -17.50 -17.37 -13.66
N SER A 125 -16.82 -16.50 -12.90
CA SER A 125 -17.26 -15.13 -12.67
C SER A 125 -17.16 -14.29 -13.94
N ASN A 126 -18.22 -13.52 -14.19
CA ASN A 126 -18.34 -12.63 -15.35
C ASN A 126 -17.95 -11.17 -15.07
N PHE A 127 -17.46 -10.85 -13.86
CA PHE A 127 -17.12 -9.46 -13.49
C PHE A 127 -16.07 -8.81 -14.40
N ILE A 128 -15.29 -9.63 -15.12
CA ILE A 128 -14.28 -9.16 -16.06
C ILE A 128 -14.85 -8.52 -17.32
N TYR A 129 -16.15 -8.60 -17.55
CA TYR A 129 -16.84 -8.00 -18.68
C TYR A 129 -17.71 -6.83 -18.23
N ASP A 130 -17.86 -5.84 -19.10
CA ASP A 130 -18.85 -4.78 -18.94
C ASP A 130 -20.27 -5.23 -19.38
N GLU A 131 -21.26 -4.31 -19.25
CA GLU A 131 -22.65 -4.59 -19.63
C GLU A 131 -22.82 -4.90 -21.12
N ASP A 132 -21.91 -4.42 -21.97
CA ASP A 132 -21.88 -4.69 -23.41
C ASP A 132 -21.13 -6.01 -23.74
N GLY A 133 -20.61 -6.71 -22.74
CA GLY A 133 -19.82 -7.96 -22.90
C GLY A 133 -18.39 -7.71 -23.36
N LYS A 134 -17.87 -6.48 -23.29
CA LYS A 134 -16.47 -6.16 -23.58
C LYS A 134 -15.61 -6.40 -22.35
N VAL A 135 -14.35 -6.77 -22.57
CA VAL A 135 -13.39 -6.97 -21.47
C VAL A 135 -13.13 -5.65 -20.76
N LYS A 136 -13.54 -5.58 -19.52
CA LYS A 136 -13.32 -4.44 -18.60
C LYS A 136 -12.00 -4.57 -17.83
N TYR A 137 -11.66 -5.80 -17.40
CA TYR A 137 -10.47 -6.11 -16.62
C TYR A 137 -9.55 -7.07 -17.38
N LEU A 138 -8.30 -6.64 -17.62
CA LEU A 138 -7.30 -7.44 -18.32
C LEU A 138 -6.52 -8.29 -17.31
N ILE A 139 -6.98 -9.52 -17.10
CA ILE A 139 -6.38 -10.45 -16.13
C ILE A 139 -5.66 -11.58 -16.88
N ALA A 140 -4.34 -11.59 -16.75
CA ALA A 140 -3.50 -12.58 -17.40
C ALA A 140 -3.74 -14.01 -16.85
N ASN A 141 -3.82 -14.99 -17.74
CA ASN A 141 -4.01 -16.40 -17.38
C ASN A 141 -5.15 -16.62 -16.38
N ALA A 142 -6.35 -16.11 -16.70
CA ALA A 142 -7.53 -16.37 -15.90
C ALA A 142 -7.73 -17.90 -15.75
N PRO A 143 -7.94 -18.40 -14.52
CA PRO A 143 -8.09 -19.83 -14.29
C PRO A 143 -9.40 -20.35 -14.89
N THR A 144 -9.40 -21.60 -15.34
CA THR A 144 -10.58 -22.31 -15.88
C THR A 144 -11.21 -23.26 -14.86
N SER A 145 -10.62 -23.38 -13.68
CA SER A 145 -11.10 -24.18 -12.55
C SER A 145 -10.76 -23.50 -11.25
N GLN A 146 -11.52 -23.82 -10.21
CA GLN A 146 -11.26 -23.29 -8.88
C GLN A 146 -9.88 -23.72 -8.37
N MET A 147 -9.04 -22.73 -8.04
CA MET A 147 -7.67 -22.94 -7.56
C MET A 147 -7.50 -22.54 -6.09
N ARG A 148 -8.48 -21.79 -5.53
CA ARG A 148 -8.44 -21.24 -4.18
C ARG A 148 -9.80 -21.45 -3.50
N HIS A 149 -9.79 -21.74 -2.20
CA HIS A 149 -11.03 -21.78 -1.43
C HIS A 149 -11.68 -20.40 -1.38
N PRO A 150 -13.00 -20.30 -1.63
CA PRO A 150 -13.72 -19.03 -1.51
C PRO A 150 -13.62 -18.46 -0.09
N LYS A 151 -13.37 -17.16 -0.02
CA LYS A 151 -13.48 -16.35 1.20
C LYS A 151 -14.64 -15.37 1.04
N LYS A 152 -15.24 -14.95 2.13
CA LYS A 152 -16.14 -13.80 2.12
C LYS A 152 -15.35 -12.56 1.70
N LEU A 153 -15.97 -11.66 0.94
CA LEU A 153 -15.27 -10.47 0.48
C LEU A 153 -14.76 -9.59 1.63
N GLU A 154 -15.49 -9.52 2.76
CA GLU A 154 -15.04 -8.78 3.95
C GLU A 154 -13.75 -9.33 4.57
N GLU A 155 -13.39 -10.57 4.27
CA GLU A 155 -12.18 -11.22 4.79
C GLU A 155 -10.96 -10.99 3.88
N ILE A 156 -11.18 -10.48 2.65
CA ILE A 156 -10.11 -10.19 1.70
C ILE A 156 -9.50 -8.82 2.01
N LYS A 157 -8.22 -8.81 2.32
CA LYS A 157 -7.49 -7.61 2.73
C LYS A 157 -6.42 -7.24 1.73
N LEU A 158 -6.44 -5.98 1.29
CA LEU A 158 -5.41 -5.39 0.43
C LEU A 158 -4.68 -4.29 1.18
N ILE A 159 -3.34 -4.32 1.15
CA ILE A 159 -2.49 -3.29 1.75
C ILE A 159 -1.64 -2.59 0.69
N ASP A 160 -1.50 -1.27 0.85
CA ASP A 160 -0.41 -0.47 0.28
C ASP A 160 0.46 0.07 1.44
N PRO A 161 1.66 -0.48 1.66
CA PRO A 161 2.51 -0.08 2.78
C PRO A 161 3.30 1.22 2.56
N ALA A 162 3.12 1.88 1.42
CA ALA A 162 3.67 3.20 1.08
C ALA A 162 2.64 3.95 0.22
N CYS A 163 1.43 4.15 0.78
CA CYS A 163 0.23 4.45 0.00
C CYS A 163 0.20 5.84 -0.65
N GLY A 164 1.04 6.78 -0.20
CA GLY A 164 1.00 8.15 -0.70
C GLY A 164 -0.41 8.73 -0.65
N SER A 165 -0.84 9.35 -1.73
CA SER A 165 -2.19 9.88 -1.91
C SER A 165 -3.27 8.83 -2.26
N GLY A 166 -2.95 7.53 -2.17
CA GLY A 166 -3.92 6.44 -2.20
C GLY A 166 -4.28 5.88 -3.58
N ASN A 167 -3.50 6.11 -4.61
CA ASN A 167 -3.81 5.67 -5.98
C ASN A 167 -4.22 4.20 -6.09
N PHE A 168 -3.45 3.30 -5.47
CA PHE A 168 -3.78 1.87 -5.46
C PHE A 168 -5.06 1.59 -4.68
N LEU A 169 -5.25 2.23 -3.54
CA LEU A 169 -6.41 2.01 -2.67
C LEU A 169 -7.70 2.54 -3.31
N ILE A 170 -7.65 3.72 -3.95
CA ILE A 170 -8.80 4.32 -4.65
C ILE A 170 -9.23 3.43 -5.82
N TYR A 171 -8.27 2.89 -6.59
CA TYR A 171 -8.60 1.96 -7.66
C TYR A 171 -9.10 0.61 -7.13
N ALA A 172 -8.44 0.06 -6.10
CA ALA A 172 -8.87 -1.17 -5.45
C ALA A 172 -10.29 -1.07 -4.88
N PHE A 173 -10.68 0.10 -4.37
CA PHE A 173 -12.05 0.37 -3.95
C PHE A 173 -13.05 0.11 -5.09
N SER A 174 -12.75 0.62 -6.30
CA SER A 174 -13.64 0.42 -7.46
C SER A 174 -13.72 -1.04 -7.87
N LEU A 175 -12.60 -1.76 -7.86
CA LEU A 175 -12.59 -3.19 -8.16
C LEU A 175 -13.37 -3.98 -7.08
N PHE A 176 -13.13 -3.74 -5.79
CA PHE A 176 -13.92 -4.38 -4.73
C PHE A 176 -15.41 -4.12 -4.88
N TYR A 177 -15.81 -2.90 -5.24
CA TYR A 177 -17.22 -2.57 -5.47
C TYR A 177 -17.83 -3.46 -6.55
N ASP A 178 -17.15 -3.64 -7.68
CA ASP A 178 -17.59 -4.54 -8.74
C ASP A 178 -17.60 -6.03 -8.30
N LEU A 179 -16.64 -6.45 -7.47
CA LEU A 179 -16.62 -7.80 -6.91
C LEU A 179 -17.81 -8.05 -5.97
N TYR A 180 -18.16 -7.09 -5.11
CA TYR A 180 -19.36 -7.19 -4.26
C TYR A 180 -20.64 -7.23 -5.09
N LEU A 181 -20.74 -6.40 -6.13
CA LEU A 181 -21.88 -6.46 -7.06
C LEU A 181 -21.96 -7.81 -7.75
N ASN A 182 -20.82 -8.37 -8.20
CA ASN A 182 -20.79 -9.69 -8.81
C ASN A 182 -21.22 -10.79 -7.83
N GLN A 183 -20.84 -10.71 -6.55
CA GLN A 183 -21.30 -11.65 -5.52
C GLN A 183 -22.82 -11.60 -5.33
N ILE A 184 -23.41 -10.41 -5.37
CA ILE A 184 -24.88 -10.24 -5.30
C ILE A 184 -25.54 -10.82 -6.56
N ASP A 185 -25.06 -10.41 -7.75
CA ASP A 185 -25.77 -10.63 -9.01
C ASP A 185 -25.58 -12.04 -9.57
N GLN A 186 -24.43 -12.65 -9.36
CA GLN A 186 -24.10 -13.98 -9.92
C GLN A 186 -24.15 -15.10 -8.87
N TYR A 187 -23.91 -14.79 -7.59
CA TYR A 187 -23.79 -15.79 -6.53
C TYR A 187 -24.82 -15.66 -5.41
N ASP A 188 -25.81 -14.78 -5.57
CA ASP A 188 -26.92 -14.54 -4.62
C ASP A 188 -26.43 -14.26 -3.18
N ALA A 189 -25.26 -13.60 -3.04
CA ALA A 189 -24.70 -13.26 -1.74
C ALA A 189 -25.55 -12.20 -1.01
N ASP A 190 -25.73 -12.37 0.29
CA ASP A 190 -26.54 -11.48 1.13
C ASP A 190 -25.79 -10.21 1.53
N TYR A 191 -25.48 -9.35 0.55
CA TYR A 191 -24.94 -8.02 0.75
C TYR A 191 -25.95 -6.95 0.36
N SER A 192 -26.03 -5.88 1.16
CA SER A 192 -26.79 -4.70 0.79
C SER A 192 -25.96 -3.79 -0.11
N ARG A 193 -26.40 -3.55 -1.34
CA ARG A 193 -25.69 -2.64 -2.29
C ARG A 193 -25.35 -1.28 -1.67
N ARG A 194 -26.18 -0.78 -0.75
CA ARG A 194 -25.98 0.51 -0.08
C ARG A 194 -24.85 0.50 0.94
N ASP A 195 -24.54 -0.68 1.50
CA ASP A 195 -23.54 -0.84 2.56
C ASP A 195 -22.19 -1.26 2.01
N ILE A 196 -22.11 -1.66 0.72
CA ILE A 196 -20.85 -2.03 0.06
C ILE A 196 -19.75 -0.99 0.27
N PRO A 197 -19.97 0.33 0.02
CA PRO A 197 -18.90 1.32 0.19
C PRO A 197 -18.33 1.36 1.60
N LYS A 198 -19.18 1.17 2.61
CA LYS A 198 -18.75 1.07 4.00
C LYS A 198 -17.93 -0.19 4.25
N LEU A 199 -18.40 -1.34 3.77
CA LEU A 199 -17.70 -2.62 3.92
C LEU A 199 -16.30 -2.57 3.33
N ILE A 200 -16.15 -1.97 2.14
CA ILE A 200 -14.86 -1.85 1.47
C ILE A 200 -13.86 -1.06 2.32
N VAL A 201 -14.26 0.13 2.81
CA VAL A 201 -13.35 1.00 3.56
C VAL A 201 -13.01 0.40 4.93
N GLU A 202 -14.00 -0.21 5.61
CA GLU A 202 -13.82 -0.72 6.96
C GLU A 202 -13.19 -2.11 7.03
N ASN A 203 -13.20 -2.90 5.94
CA ASN A 203 -12.69 -4.29 6.00
C ASN A 203 -11.58 -4.60 5.00
N ASN A 204 -11.58 -3.98 3.81
CA ASN A 204 -10.77 -4.46 2.71
C ASN A 204 -9.49 -3.65 2.46
N LEU A 205 -9.51 -2.33 2.73
CA LEU A 205 -8.46 -1.41 2.33
C LEU A 205 -7.58 -0.98 3.51
N TYR A 206 -6.28 -1.22 3.38
CA TYR A 206 -5.26 -0.89 4.37
C TYR A 206 -4.15 -0.07 3.72
N GLY A 207 -3.71 0.98 4.40
CA GLY A 207 -2.64 1.84 3.90
C GLY A 207 -1.76 2.37 5.01
N VAL A 208 -0.48 2.54 4.72
CA VAL A 208 0.50 3.16 5.63
C VAL A 208 1.32 4.15 4.85
N ASP A 209 1.54 5.33 5.38
CA ASP A 209 2.52 6.28 4.86
C ASP A 209 3.21 7.06 5.97
N LEU A 210 4.42 7.57 5.69
CA LEU A 210 5.15 8.48 6.57
C LEU A 210 4.58 9.89 6.55
N ASP A 211 4.04 10.33 5.39
CA ASP A 211 3.48 11.68 5.24
C ASP A 211 2.02 11.70 5.69
N GLU A 212 1.75 12.37 6.79
CA GLU A 212 0.41 12.55 7.34
C GLU A 212 -0.55 13.22 6.34
N ARG A 213 -0.07 14.16 5.52
CA ARG A 213 -0.88 14.86 4.51
C ARG A 213 -1.34 13.89 3.43
N ALA A 214 -0.45 12.99 3.00
CA ALA A 214 -0.78 11.93 2.04
C ALA A 214 -1.86 11.00 2.58
N VAL A 215 -1.73 10.56 3.83
CA VAL A 215 -2.72 9.73 4.51
C VAL A 215 -4.08 10.44 4.60
N GLN A 216 -4.10 11.70 5.00
CA GLN A 216 -5.34 12.49 5.07
C GLN A 216 -6.01 12.64 3.70
N LEU A 217 -5.24 12.87 2.64
CA LEU A 217 -5.77 12.92 1.27
C LEU A 217 -6.36 11.56 0.84
N THR A 218 -5.67 10.47 1.16
CA THR A 218 -6.18 9.12 0.88
C THR A 218 -7.48 8.84 1.62
N GLN A 219 -7.55 9.18 2.90
CA GLN A 219 -8.77 9.03 3.70
C GLN A 219 -9.93 9.83 3.09
N ILE A 220 -9.70 11.10 2.74
CA ILE A 220 -10.70 11.97 2.10
C ILE A 220 -11.17 11.37 0.77
N ALA A 221 -10.25 10.92 -0.08
CA ALA A 221 -10.57 10.34 -1.38
C ALA A 221 -11.45 9.08 -1.24
N LEU A 222 -11.13 8.20 -0.30
CA LEU A 222 -11.93 7.01 -0.01
C LEU A 222 -13.32 7.36 0.52
N PHE A 223 -13.43 8.37 1.39
CA PHE A 223 -14.74 8.84 1.88
C PHE A 223 -15.57 9.49 0.79
N ILE A 224 -14.97 10.30 -0.09
CA ILE A 224 -15.67 10.89 -1.25
C ILE A 224 -16.20 9.77 -2.15
N LYS A 225 -15.38 8.76 -2.44
CA LYS A 225 -15.77 7.62 -3.28
C LYS A 225 -16.91 6.81 -2.64
N ALA A 226 -16.82 6.56 -1.34
CA ALA A 226 -17.90 5.93 -0.59
C ALA A 226 -19.19 6.77 -0.62
N MET A 227 -19.08 8.08 -0.45
CA MET A 227 -20.23 8.99 -0.50
C MET A 227 -20.93 9.01 -1.86
N GLN A 228 -20.17 8.94 -2.95
CA GLN A 228 -20.70 8.89 -4.31
C GLN A 228 -21.53 7.62 -4.57
N LEU A 229 -21.13 6.48 -4.00
CA LEU A 229 -21.71 5.17 -4.30
C LEU A 229 -22.75 4.64 -3.29
N LYS A 230 -22.77 5.16 -2.05
CA LYS A 230 -23.69 4.66 -1.01
C LYS A 230 -25.17 4.91 -1.26
N GLY A 231 -25.51 5.80 -2.20
CA GLY A 231 -26.89 6.23 -2.39
C GLY A 231 -27.45 7.03 -1.19
N ARG A 232 -28.75 7.39 -1.24
CA ARG A 232 -29.37 8.30 -0.24
C ARG A 232 -29.45 7.74 1.18
N ARG A 233 -29.53 6.42 1.35
CA ARG A 233 -29.78 5.74 2.64
C ARG A 233 -28.65 4.84 3.09
N GLY A 234 -27.53 4.78 2.36
CA GLY A 234 -26.36 3.98 2.73
C GLY A 234 -25.61 4.60 3.89
N ALA A 235 -25.02 3.77 4.73
CA ALA A 235 -24.17 4.21 5.81
C ALA A 235 -22.80 4.66 5.26
N MET A 236 -22.23 5.69 5.90
CA MET A 236 -20.84 6.07 5.65
C MET A 236 -19.88 5.22 6.48
N PRO A 237 -18.65 5.02 6.00
CA PRO A 237 -17.60 4.46 6.83
C PRO A 237 -17.39 5.33 8.08
N THR A 238 -17.14 4.69 9.21
CA THR A 238 -16.89 5.37 10.50
C THR A 238 -15.41 5.41 10.85
N TYR A 239 -14.61 4.58 10.20
CA TYR A 239 -13.15 4.53 10.33
C TYR A 239 -12.52 4.00 9.04
N THR A 240 -11.22 4.09 8.96
CA THR A 240 -10.41 3.54 7.87
C THR A 240 -9.15 2.92 8.45
N HIS A 241 -8.57 1.96 7.74
CA HIS A 241 -7.26 1.38 8.08
C HIS A 241 -6.11 2.04 7.31
N VAL A 242 -6.28 3.30 6.92
CA VAL A 242 -5.22 4.11 6.32
C VAL A 242 -4.65 5.02 7.40
N VAL A 243 -3.37 4.82 7.74
CA VAL A 243 -2.76 5.48 8.90
C VAL A 243 -1.41 6.10 8.57
N SER A 244 -1.15 7.22 9.22
CA SER A 244 0.17 7.82 9.28
C SER A 244 0.96 7.22 10.43
N THR A 245 2.27 7.05 10.24
CA THR A 245 3.16 6.61 11.31
C THR A 245 3.70 7.77 12.16
N HIS A 246 3.18 8.96 11.94
CA HIS A 246 3.56 10.17 12.68
C HIS A 246 2.76 10.28 13.98
N PHE A 247 3.09 9.42 14.96
CA PHE A 247 2.53 9.41 16.30
C PHE A 247 3.64 9.37 17.35
N GLU A 248 3.38 9.90 18.55
CA GLU A 248 4.31 9.92 19.65
C GLU A 248 3.92 8.89 20.71
N LEU A 249 4.82 7.96 20.99
CA LEU A 249 4.70 7.02 22.10
C LEU A 249 5.64 7.44 23.24
N PRO A 250 5.23 7.26 24.50
CA PRO A 250 6.07 7.59 25.64
C PRO A 250 7.31 6.68 25.71
N GLU A 251 8.32 7.11 26.47
CA GLU A 251 9.46 6.24 26.76
C GLU A 251 9.04 4.93 27.41
N TYR A 252 9.69 3.83 27.04
CA TYR A 252 9.38 2.51 27.59
C TYR A 252 9.41 2.46 29.11
N SER A 253 10.30 3.21 29.73
CA SER A 253 10.40 3.35 31.19
C SER A 253 9.09 3.74 31.87
N LYS A 254 8.26 4.54 31.20
CA LYS A 254 6.96 5.01 31.72
C LYS A 254 5.85 3.96 31.62
N VAL A 255 5.95 3.04 30.68
CA VAL A 255 4.94 2.01 30.39
C VAL A 255 5.36 0.60 30.82
N LYS A 256 6.63 0.40 31.15
CA LYS A 256 7.22 -0.88 31.55
C LYS A 256 6.40 -1.60 32.63
N GLY A 257 5.94 -0.86 33.64
CA GLY A 257 5.15 -1.41 34.73
C GLY A 257 3.84 -2.08 34.25
N ALA A 258 3.19 -1.49 33.27
CA ALA A 258 1.95 -2.01 32.72
C ALA A 258 2.15 -3.30 31.89
N PHE A 259 3.30 -3.43 31.23
CA PHE A 259 3.64 -4.66 30.51
C PHE A 259 4.04 -5.82 31.43
N ILE A 260 4.62 -5.51 32.60
CA ILE A 260 5.16 -6.52 33.51
C ILE A 260 4.14 -6.90 34.61
N SER A 261 3.30 -5.96 35.05
CA SER A 261 2.33 -6.23 36.11
C SER A 261 1.20 -7.14 35.60
N GLY A 262 1.14 -8.36 36.15
CA GLY A 262 0.10 -9.33 35.81
C GLY A 262 0.42 -10.24 34.62
N SER A 263 1.67 -10.26 34.15
CA SER A 263 2.15 -11.18 33.12
C SER A 263 3.30 -12.03 33.66
N ASP A 264 3.30 -13.33 33.37
CA ASP A 264 4.41 -14.27 33.69
C ASP A 264 5.47 -14.27 32.59
N TRP A 265 5.75 -13.11 31.98
CA TRP A 265 6.70 -13.03 30.86
C TRP A 265 8.14 -13.22 31.32
N ASN A 266 8.84 -14.11 30.62
CA ASN A 266 10.24 -14.36 30.87
C ASN A 266 11.13 -13.19 30.39
N GLU A 267 12.42 -13.21 30.75
CA GLU A 267 13.37 -12.14 30.44
C GLU A 267 13.50 -11.88 28.93
N THR A 268 13.46 -12.94 28.11
CA THR A 268 13.56 -12.82 26.64
C THR A 268 12.31 -12.12 26.07
N GLN A 269 11.13 -12.51 26.51
CA GLN A 269 9.86 -11.86 26.12
C GLN A 269 9.83 -10.38 26.52
N GLN A 270 10.31 -10.05 27.72
CA GLN A 270 10.41 -8.66 28.19
C GLN A 270 11.40 -7.83 27.34
N LYS A 271 12.53 -8.42 26.94
CA LYS A 271 13.49 -7.74 26.03
C LYS A 271 12.89 -7.53 24.64
N THR A 272 12.15 -8.50 24.12
CA THR A 272 11.47 -8.39 22.83
C THR A 272 10.40 -7.31 22.85
N ILE A 273 9.59 -7.22 23.90
CA ILE A 273 8.60 -6.14 24.05
C ILE A 273 9.27 -4.77 24.08
N HIS A 274 10.36 -4.64 24.82
CA HIS A 274 11.14 -3.39 24.86
C HIS A 274 11.65 -3.02 23.46
N SER A 275 12.22 -3.97 22.72
CA SER A 275 12.66 -3.74 21.35
C SER A 275 11.52 -3.32 20.42
N ILE A 276 10.40 -4.03 20.46
CA ILE A 276 9.20 -3.69 19.66
C ILE A 276 8.68 -2.29 20.01
N TRP A 277 8.65 -1.94 21.30
CA TRP A 277 8.20 -0.61 21.73
C TRP A 277 9.10 0.49 21.19
N GLU A 278 10.42 0.32 21.25
CA GLU A 278 11.37 1.30 20.70
C GLU A 278 11.26 1.39 19.16
N ASP A 279 11.04 0.28 18.46
CA ASP A 279 10.77 0.31 17.03
C ASP A 279 9.47 1.05 16.70
N LEU A 280 8.39 0.82 17.46
CA LEU A 280 7.14 1.56 17.30
C LEU A 280 7.32 3.05 17.60
N ARG A 281 8.14 3.41 18.59
CA ARG A 281 8.50 4.82 18.84
C ARG A 281 9.27 5.44 17.67
N ALA A 282 9.99 4.64 16.90
CA ALA A 282 10.69 5.07 15.70
C ALA A 282 9.83 4.97 14.42
N ALA A 283 8.53 4.66 14.54
CA ALA A 283 7.65 4.46 13.38
C ALA A 283 7.55 5.70 12.48
N TYR A 284 7.60 6.90 13.05
CA TYR A 284 7.62 8.15 12.29
C TYR A 284 8.85 8.32 11.39
N LYS A 285 9.91 7.53 11.62
CA LYS A 285 11.13 7.50 10.81
C LYS A 285 11.09 6.45 9.72
N PHE A 286 10.60 5.26 10.03
CA PHE A 286 10.79 4.07 9.21
C PHE A 286 9.49 3.45 8.69
N GLY A 287 8.35 3.93 9.17
CA GLY A 287 7.04 3.54 8.67
C GLY A 287 6.83 2.03 8.67
N SER A 288 6.22 1.56 7.61
CA SER A 288 5.91 0.14 7.40
C SER A 288 7.13 -0.78 7.24
N LEU A 289 8.35 -0.22 7.15
CA LEU A 289 9.60 -1.01 7.16
C LEU A 289 9.93 -1.61 8.54
N ILE A 290 9.25 -1.20 9.61
CA ILE A 290 9.36 -1.83 10.92
C ILE A 290 8.82 -3.25 10.87
N ARG A 291 9.56 -4.20 11.45
CA ARG A 291 9.32 -5.64 11.36
C ARG A 291 9.03 -6.24 12.74
N VAL A 292 7.88 -5.90 13.30
CA VAL A 292 7.45 -6.38 14.64
C VAL A 292 7.30 -7.90 14.68
N GLU A 293 6.74 -8.48 13.62
CA GLU A 293 6.46 -9.92 13.56
C GLU A 293 7.73 -10.78 13.60
N GLU A 294 8.79 -10.36 12.91
CA GLU A 294 10.05 -11.12 12.91
C GLU A 294 10.66 -11.19 14.30
N GLN A 295 10.56 -10.13 15.09
CA GLN A 295 11.01 -10.15 16.48
C GLN A 295 10.18 -11.10 17.34
N LEU A 296 8.88 -11.19 17.07
CA LEU A 296 7.99 -12.14 17.75
C LEU A 296 8.24 -13.57 17.28
N ASP A 297 8.44 -13.78 15.99
CA ASP A 297 8.71 -15.11 15.42
C ASP A 297 10.10 -15.63 15.85
N ALA A 298 11.07 -14.74 16.10
CA ALA A 298 12.37 -15.13 16.66
C ALA A 298 12.32 -15.72 18.08
N LEU A 299 11.20 -15.56 18.78
CA LEU A 299 10.94 -16.21 20.07
C LEU A 299 10.50 -17.67 19.92
N LEU A 300 10.11 -18.10 18.70
CA LEU A 300 9.75 -19.49 18.44
C LEU A 300 11.00 -20.36 18.37
N PRO A 301 10.98 -21.60 18.93
CA PRO A 301 12.07 -22.53 18.76
C PRO A 301 12.25 -22.90 17.28
N VAL A 302 13.50 -22.98 16.84
CA VAL A 302 13.89 -23.24 15.44
C VAL A 302 13.52 -24.67 14.98
N ASP A 303 13.26 -25.59 15.92
CA ASP A 303 13.00 -26.99 15.63
C ASP A 303 11.49 -27.29 15.63
N SER A 304 10.92 -27.35 14.43
CA SER A 304 9.50 -27.70 14.21
C SER A 304 9.17 -29.21 14.44
N SER A 305 10.15 -30.00 14.76
CA SER A 305 9.99 -31.46 15.05
C SER A 305 9.65 -31.76 16.50
N ASP A 306 9.61 -30.75 17.38
CA ASP A 306 9.29 -30.94 18.78
C ASP A 306 7.80 -31.24 18.98
N MET A 307 7.51 -32.24 19.80
CA MET A 307 6.15 -32.66 20.20
C MET A 307 5.35 -31.50 20.85
N PHE A 308 6.03 -30.44 21.29
CA PHE A 308 5.46 -29.24 21.91
C PHE A 308 5.25 -28.08 20.94
N ALA A 309 5.58 -28.21 19.64
CA ALA A 309 5.49 -27.11 18.68
C ALA A 309 4.09 -26.48 18.59
N ASN A 310 3.04 -27.26 18.75
CA ASN A 310 1.65 -26.76 18.76
C ASN A 310 1.34 -25.97 20.04
N GLN A 311 1.85 -26.39 21.18
CA GLN A 311 1.68 -25.66 22.45
C GLN A 311 2.43 -24.31 22.38
N TRP A 312 3.66 -24.32 21.90
CA TRP A 312 4.45 -23.09 21.71
C TRP A 312 3.80 -22.09 20.76
N LYS A 313 3.15 -22.56 19.69
CA LYS A 313 2.36 -21.69 18.79
C LYS A 313 1.17 -21.06 19.48
N ALA A 314 0.45 -21.82 20.31
CA ALA A 314 -0.66 -21.32 21.12
C ALA A 314 -0.16 -20.28 22.14
N ASP A 315 0.90 -20.59 22.88
CA ASP A 315 1.49 -19.68 23.88
C ASP A 315 1.99 -18.38 23.22
N MET A 316 2.54 -18.46 22.00
CA MET A 316 2.97 -17.31 21.23
C MET A 316 1.79 -16.48 20.72
N PHE A 317 0.71 -17.12 20.29
CA PHE A 317 -0.52 -16.43 19.91
C PHE A 317 -1.10 -15.66 21.09
N ASP A 318 -1.16 -16.30 22.25
CA ASP A 318 -1.61 -15.67 23.50
C ASP A 318 -0.71 -14.50 23.91
N PHE A 319 0.61 -14.67 23.78
CA PHE A 319 1.58 -13.59 24.03
C PHE A 319 1.38 -12.39 23.09
N LYS A 320 1.25 -12.61 21.77
CA LYS A 320 0.95 -11.56 20.79
C LYS A 320 -0.35 -10.84 21.15
N HIS A 321 -1.40 -11.59 21.47
CA HIS A 321 -2.69 -11.03 21.83
C HIS A 321 -2.65 -10.21 23.12
N GLN A 322 -1.98 -10.72 24.16
CA GLN A 322 -1.78 -9.99 25.41
C GLN A 322 -0.97 -8.71 25.20
N MET A 323 0.09 -8.76 24.39
CA MET A 323 0.90 -7.59 24.08
C MET A 323 0.07 -6.51 23.37
N ILE A 324 -0.68 -6.85 22.33
CA ILE A 324 -1.55 -5.92 21.59
C ILE A 324 -2.61 -5.34 22.51
N THR A 325 -3.23 -6.18 23.34
CA THR A 325 -4.26 -5.73 24.31
C THR A 325 -3.68 -4.77 25.33
N THR A 326 -2.48 -5.05 25.85
CA THR A 326 -1.81 -4.17 26.81
C THR A 326 -1.42 -2.84 26.16
N LEU A 327 -0.92 -2.88 24.91
CA LEU A 327 -0.63 -1.68 24.13
C LEU A 327 -1.88 -0.81 23.94
N ARG A 328 -3.00 -1.40 23.52
CA ARG A 328 -4.29 -0.70 23.38
C ARG A 328 -4.71 -0.04 24.69
N ASN A 329 -4.65 -0.78 25.80
CA ASN A 329 -5.00 -0.25 27.10
C ASN A 329 -4.10 0.91 27.52
N GLN A 330 -2.79 0.83 27.28
CA GLN A 330 -1.86 1.89 27.59
C GLN A 330 -2.12 3.13 26.74
N VAL A 331 -2.35 2.98 25.45
CA VAL A 331 -2.70 4.08 24.58
C VAL A 331 -3.99 4.77 25.07
N HIS A 332 -5.02 4.00 25.40
CA HIS A 332 -6.26 4.55 25.97
C HIS A 332 -6.05 5.31 27.29
N GLN A 333 -5.20 4.81 28.18
CA GLN A 333 -4.88 5.52 29.43
C GLN A 333 -4.18 6.85 29.19
N TRP A 334 -3.23 6.89 28.25
CA TRP A 334 -2.47 8.09 27.89
C TRP A 334 -3.33 9.15 27.21
N THR A 335 -4.40 8.77 26.55
CA THR A 335 -5.28 9.68 25.81
C THR A 335 -6.52 10.10 26.60
N GLY A 336 -6.87 9.35 27.67
CA GLY A 336 -8.11 9.54 28.42
C GLY A 336 -8.14 10.72 29.40
N GLU A 337 -6.98 11.22 29.85
CA GLU A 337 -6.90 12.34 30.81
C GLU A 337 -6.42 13.65 30.13
N GLY A 338 -7.37 14.40 29.59
CA GLY A 338 -7.13 15.78 29.12
C GLY A 338 -6.53 15.93 27.73
N SER A 339 -6.53 14.88 26.91
CA SER A 339 -6.07 14.94 25.53
C SER A 339 -7.11 15.57 24.61
N ASN A 340 -6.63 16.38 23.66
CA ASN A 340 -7.48 16.92 22.60
C ASN A 340 -7.80 15.81 21.56
N GLU A 341 -8.76 16.08 20.66
CA GLU A 341 -9.16 15.13 19.59
C GLU A 341 -8.00 14.69 18.71
N TYR A 342 -7.01 15.54 18.50
CA TYR A 342 -5.80 15.22 17.74
C TYR A 342 -4.97 14.12 18.40
N SER A 343 -4.71 14.24 19.70
CA SER A 343 -3.96 13.22 20.46
C SER A 343 -4.69 11.87 20.46
N LEU A 344 -6.02 11.89 20.54
CA LEU A 344 -6.84 10.69 20.47
C LEU A 344 -6.78 10.03 19.08
N ALA A 345 -6.81 10.82 18.02
CA ALA A 345 -6.67 10.32 16.65
C ALA A 345 -5.29 9.68 16.45
N LYS A 346 -4.21 10.31 16.91
CA LYS A 346 -2.84 9.77 16.84
C LYS A 346 -2.66 8.48 17.63
N ALA A 347 -3.33 8.37 18.76
CA ALA A 347 -3.36 7.15 19.52
C ALA A 347 -4.06 6.01 18.77
N ASN A 348 -5.18 6.30 18.12
CA ASN A 348 -5.86 5.32 17.28
C ASN A 348 -5.00 4.93 16.06
N ASP A 349 -4.28 5.86 15.44
CA ASP A 349 -3.33 5.58 14.36
C ASP A 349 -2.26 4.57 14.82
N SER A 350 -1.70 4.74 16.01
CA SER A 350 -0.66 3.83 16.53
C SER A 350 -1.18 2.41 16.79
N ILE A 351 -2.43 2.28 17.26
CA ILE A 351 -3.08 0.96 17.44
C ILE A 351 -3.35 0.33 16.09
N THR A 352 -3.93 1.08 15.16
CA THR A 352 -4.24 0.59 13.82
C THR A 352 -2.96 0.20 13.07
N PHE A 353 -1.89 0.97 13.22
CA PHE A 353 -0.58 0.63 12.66
C PHE A 353 -0.06 -0.71 13.21
N LEU A 354 -0.14 -0.92 14.52
CA LEU A 354 0.25 -2.18 15.12
C LEU A 354 -0.60 -3.36 14.62
N ASP A 355 -1.91 -3.15 14.49
CA ASP A 355 -2.82 -4.15 13.93
C ASP A 355 -2.44 -4.49 12.47
N ILE A 356 -2.07 -3.48 11.67
CA ILE A 356 -1.56 -3.67 10.30
C ILE A 356 -0.29 -4.50 10.30
N LEU A 357 0.70 -4.17 11.15
CA LEU A 357 1.97 -4.90 11.22
C LEU A 357 1.79 -6.37 11.65
N SER A 358 0.74 -6.70 12.38
CA SER A 358 0.43 -8.06 12.86
C SER A 358 -0.57 -8.83 11.98
N THR A 359 -1.09 -8.19 10.92
CA THR A 359 -2.05 -8.79 9.99
C THR A 359 -1.34 -9.38 8.77
N LYS A 360 -1.82 -10.52 8.27
CA LYS A 360 -1.46 -11.04 6.94
C LYS A 360 -2.50 -10.65 5.92
N PHE A 361 -2.03 -10.17 4.77
CA PHE A 361 -2.85 -9.61 3.70
C PHE A 361 -2.94 -10.59 2.53
N ASP A 362 -4.08 -10.62 1.87
CA ASP A 362 -4.28 -11.40 0.65
C ASP A 362 -3.55 -10.76 -0.54
N VAL A 363 -3.49 -9.43 -0.54
CA VAL A 363 -2.81 -8.65 -1.57
C VAL A 363 -1.98 -7.53 -0.94
N ALA A 364 -0.73 -7.38 -1.38
CA ALA A 364 0.10 -6.22 -1.12
C ALA A 364 0.47 -5.55 -2.43
N VAL A 365 0.23 -4.23 -2.54
CA VAL A 365 0.60 -3.44 -3.73
C VAL A 365 1.43 -2.25 -3.31
N ALA A 366 2.44 -1.88 -4.10
CA ALA A 366 3.26 -0.73 -3.76
C ALA A 366 3.98 -0.10 -4.96
N ASN A 367 4.12 1.21 -4.90
CA ASN A 367 5.15 1.98 -5.58
C ASN A 367 6.08 2.58 -4.50
N PRO A 368 7.09 1.83 -4.02
CA PRO A 368 7.90 2.24 -2.88
C PRO A 368 8.91 3.33 -3.24
N PRO A 369 9.54 4.00 -2.25
CA PRO A 369 10.64 4.91 -2.49
C PRO A 369 11.85 4.23 -3.15
N TYR A 370 12.56 4.98 -4.05
CA TYR A 370 13.69 4.46 -4.86
C TYR A 370 15.07 4.91 -4.36
N THR A 371 15.19 5.43 -3.15
CA THR A 371 16.45 5.95 -2.60
C THR A 371 17.51 4.86 -2.53
N ASP A 372 18.68 5.12 -3.11
CA ASP A 372 19.83 4.24 -3.07
C ASP A 372 20.58 4.33 -1.72
N SER A 373 21.20 3.24 -1.29
CA SER A 373 21.95 3.19 -0.03
C SER A 373 23.13 4.16 0.03
N ALA A 374 23.66 4.59 -1.12
CA ALA A 374 24.68 5.62 -1.20
C ALA A 374 24.17 6.98 -0.73
N ASP A 375 22.85 7.21 -0.83
CA ASP A 375 22.21 8.47 -0.45
C ASP A 375 21.54 8.44 0.94
N PHE A 376 21.59 7.29 1.64
CA PHE A 376 21.05 7.21 3.00
C PHE A 376 21.84 8.09 3.97
N GLY A 377 21.13 8.83 4.81
CA GLY A 377 21.67 9.42 6.01
C GLY A 377 22.02 8.36 7.07
N ALA A 378 22.65 8.80 8.16
CA ALA A 378 23.22 7.86 9.13
C ALA A 378 22.14 6.98 9.79
N GLU A 379 21.06 7.57 10.29
CA GLU A 379 20.00 6.83 10.99
C GLU A 379 19.27 5.84 10.07
N LEU A 380 18.92 6.27 8.86
CA LEU A 380 18.28 5.41 7.87
C LEU A 380 19.17 4.24 7.49
N LYS A 381 20.47 4.49 7.28
CA LYS A 381 21.46 3.47 6.96
C LYS A 381 21.62 2.42 8.05
N ASP A 382 21.67 2.87 9.31
CA ASP A 382 21.80 1.99 10.47
C ASP A 382 20.57 1.09 10.62
N PHE A 383 19.37 1.68 10.52
CA PHE A 383 18.12 0.93 10.57
C PHE A 383 18.01 -0.11 9.45
N VAL A 384 18.25 0.30 8.20
CA VAL A 384 18.14 -0.59 7.04
C VAL A 384 19.20 -1.70 7.12
N SER A 385 20.40 -1.40 7.60
CA SER A 385 21.44 -2.40 7.78
C SER A 385 21.10 -3.39 8.90
N ALA A 386 20.53 -2.94 10.00
CA ALA A 386 20.11 -3.80 11.11
C ALA A 386 19.00 -4.78 10.70
N ASN A 387 18.01 -4.29 9.93
CA ASN A 387 16.77 -5.04 9.65
C ASN A 387 16.78 -5.78 8.30
N TYR A 388 17.55 -5.32 7.29
CA TYR A 388 17.46 -5.78 5.91
C TYR A 388 18.76 -6.31 5.31
N TYR A 389 19.86 -6.38 6.11
CA TYR A 389 21.14 -6.91 5.62
C TYR A 389 21.26 -8.43 5.74
N LYS A 390 20.66 -9.04 6.76
CA LYS A 390 20.76 -10.49 7.01
C LYS A 390 19.36 -11.13 6.96
N PRO A 391 19.24 -12.43 6.60
CA PRO A 391 20.26 -13.32 6.05
C PRO A 391 20.60 -13.04 4.59
N LEU A 392 19.79 -12.26 3.88
CA LEU A 392 19.94 -11.85 2.49
C LEU A 392 19.98 -10.32 2.40
N LYS A 393 20.82 -9.79 1.50
CA LYS A 393 21.07 -8.35 1.39
C LYS A 393 19.96 -7.65 0.63
N PHE A 394 19.09 -6.95 1.34
CA PHE A 394 18.07 -6.07 0.78
C PHE A 394 18.38 -4.59 1.00
N ASN A 395 19.44 -4.27 1.72
CA ASN A 395 19.78 -2.93 2.20
C ASN A 395 20.42 -2.01 1.15
N SER A 396 20.47 -2.42 -0.11
CA SER A 396 21.11 -1.62 -1.18
C SER A 396 20.23 -0.49 -1.70
N ASN A 397 18.92 -0.58 -1.54
CA ASN A 397 17.94 0.43 -1.96
C ASN A 397 16.65 0.24 -1.17
N LEU A 398 15.88 1.33 -0.95
CA LEU A 398 14.62 1.23 -0.21
C LEU A 398 13.61 0.32 -0.91
N TYR A 399 13.49 0.38 -2.25
CA TYR A 399 12.56 -0.51 -2.95
C TYR A 399 12.89 -2.00 -2.71
N ALA A 400 14.17 -2.36 -2.54
CA ALA A 400 14.54 -3.73 -2.23
C ALA A 400 14.05 -4.14 -0.84
N CYS A 401 14.13 -3.25 0.15
CA CYS A 401 13.53 -3.47 1.47
C CYS A 401 12.01 -3.69 1.35
N PHE A 402 11.33 -2.90 0.52
CA PHE A 402 9.89 -3.02 0.30
C PHE A 402 9.50 -4.30 -0.45
N ILE A 403 10.33 -4.84 -1.37
CA ILE A 403 10.09 -6.17 -1.97
C ILE A 403 9.97 -7.22 -0.85
N LYS A 404 10.95 -7.23 0.06
CA LYS A 404 10.91 -8.14 1.20
C LYS A 404 9.71 -7.87 2.09
N ARG A 405 9.46 -6.61 2.42
CA ARG A 405 8.38 -6.22 3.32
C ARG A 405 6.98 -6.57 2.78
N CYS A 406 6.70 -6.30 1.51
CA CYS A 406 5.43 -6.69 0.88
C CYS A 406 5.23 -8.22 0.91
N CYS A 407 6.30 -9.00 0.64
CA CYS A 407 6.23 -10.46 0.76
C CYS A 407 6.03 -10.94 2.21
N GLU A 408 6.52 -10.22 3.21
CA GLU A 408 6.30 -10.53 4.63
C GLU A 408 4.89 -10.19 5.08
N LEU A 409 4.34 -9.07 4.61
CA LEU A 409 2.96 -8.66 4.87
C LEU A 409 1.96 -9.57 4.17
N ALA A 410 2.29 -10.07 2.98
CA ALA A 410 1.45 -11.03 2.29
C ALA A 410 1.36 -12.36 3.07
N GLY A 411 0.15 -12.90 3.17
CA GLY A 411 -0.11 -14.24 3.70
C GLY A 411 0.39 -15.35 2.77
N ASP A 412 0.27 -16.59 3.18
CA ASP A 412 0.54 -17.73 2.33
C ASP A 412 -0.44 -17.70 1.15
N ASP A 413 0.06 -17.96 -0.06
CA ASP A 413 -0.65 -17.75 -1.33
C ASP A 413 -1.10 -16.30 -1.60
N GLY A 414 -0.65 -15.32 -0.81
CA GLY A 414 -0.90 -13.91 -1.05
C GLY A 414 -0.18 -13.40 -2.30
N LYS A 415 -0.75 -12.35 -2.93
CA LYS A 415 -0.19 -11.76 -4.14
C LYS A 415 0.47 -10.41 -3.84
N VAL A 416 1.58 -10.14 -4.52
CA VAL A 416 2.35 -8.89 -4.38
C VAL A 416 2.47 -8.22 -5.74
N GLY A 417 1.93 -7.01 -5.88
CA GLY A 417 2.05 -6.19 -7.09
C GLY A 417 2.95 -4.99 -6.85
N MET A 418 4.03 -4.84 -7.61
CA MET A 418 5.00 -3.75 -7.38
C MET A 418 5.44 -3.08 -8.67
N ILE A 419 5.79 -1.80 -8.56
CA ILE A 419 6.50 -1.04 -9.59
C ILE A 419 7.70 -0.33 -8.94
N HIS A 420 8.87 -0.44 -9.57
CA HIS A 420 10.10 0.24 -9.18
C HIS A 420 11.17 0.11 -10.29
N PRO A 421 12.37 0.73 -10.16
CA PRO A 421 13.43 0.57 -11.14
C PRO A 421 13.83 -0.88 -11.38
N MET A 422 14.05 -1.26 -12.64
CA MET A 422 14.42 -2.63 -13.03
C MET A 422 15.88 -3.00 -12.75
N THR A 423 16.66 -2.11 -12.20
CA THR A 423 18.09 -2.33 -11.90
C THR A 423 18.37 -3.57 -11.07
N PHE A 424 17.40 -3.99 -10.22
CA PHE A 424 17.53 -5.22 -9.44
C PHE A 424 17.66 -6.49 -10.30
N MET A 425 17.20 -6.46 -11.54
CA MET A 425 17.28 -7.60 -12.45
C MET A 425 18.72 -7.92 -12.89
N TYR A 426 19.58 -6.90 -12.99
CA TYR A 426 20.88 -7.02 -13.66
C TYR A 426 22.06 -6.78 -12.74
N ILE A 427 21.95 -5.86 -11.77
CA ILE A 427 23.07 -5.44 -10.94
C ILE A 427 23.43 -6.52 -9.91
N LYS A 428 24.73 -6.81 -9.77
CA LYS A 428 25.25 -7.83 -8.85
C LYS A 428 24.84 -7.61 -7.39
N THR A 429 24.75 -6.36 -6.96
CA THR A 429 24.35 -5.97 -5.60
C THR A 429 22.98 -6.54 -5.19
N PHE A 430 22.06 -6.76 -6.17
CA PHE A 430 20.72 -7.30 -5.94
C PHE A 430 20.62 -8.82 -6.16
N GLU A 431 21.74 -9.56 -6.18
CA GLU A 431 21.73 -11.01 -6.37
C GLU A 431 20.86 -11.73 -5.32
N ASP A 432 20.98 -11.31 -4.06
CA ASP A 432 20.19 -11.88 -2.95
C ASP A 432 18.69 -11.57 -3.09
N VAL A 433 18.34 -10.38 -3.61
CA VAL A 433 16.94 -10.02 -3.91
C VAL A 433 16.36 -10.94 -4.98
N ARG A 434 17.09 -11.14 -6.09
CA ARG A 434 16.67 -12.09 -7.16
C ARG A 434 16.55 -13.51 -6.64
N LYS A 435 17.52 -13.96 -5.85
CA LYS A 435 17.48 -15.27 -5.22
C LYS A 435 16.24 -15.44 -4.34
N TYR A 436 15.92 -14.43 -3.53
CA TYR A 436 14.74 -14.44 -2.68
C TYR A 436 13.45 -14.57 -3.50
N ILE A 437 13.27 -13.72 -4.53
CA ILE A 437 12.10 -13.75 -5.41
C ILE A 437 11.96 -15.15 -6.04
N LEU A 438 13.04 -15.68 -6.61
CA LEU A 438 12.99 -16.97 -7.30
C LEU A 438 12.79 -18.19 -6.39
N THR A 439 13.12 -18.08 -5.09
CA THR A 439 13.02 -19.20 -4.15
C THR A 439 11.79 -19.15 -3.25
N ASN A 440 11.24 -17.96 -2.98
CA ASN A 440 10.16 -17.77 -2.01
C ASN A 440 8.84 -17.32 -2.65
N THR A 441 8.87 -16.99 -3.94
CA THR A 441 7.68 -16.55 -4.67
C THR A 441 7.63 -17.17 -6.06
N HIS A 442 6.43 -17.17 -6.65
CA HIS A 442 6.22 -17.44 -8.06
C HIS A 442 5.95 -16.14 -8.81
N ILE A 443 6.66 -15.91 -9.93
CA ILE A 443 6.45 -14.76 -10.80
C ILE A 443 5.25 -15.06 -11.69
N ASN A 444 4.10 -14.45 -11.44
CA ASN A 444 2.91 -14.64 -12.26
C ASN A 444 3.00 -13.85 -13.56
N LEU A 445 3.43 -12.59 -13.46
CA LEU A 445 3.52 -11.67 -14.60
C LEU A 445 4.62 -10.64 -14.30
N PHE A 446 5.47 -10.38 -15.29
CA PHE A 446 6.57 -9.43 -15.19
C PHE A 446 6.66 -8.55 -16.43
N VAL A 447 6.72 -7.25 -16.27
CA VAL A 447 6.91 -6.29 -17.36
C VAL A 447 8.26 -5.59 -17.21
N GLU A 448 9.14 -5.83 -18.16
CA GLU A 448 10.37 -5.07 -18.39
C GLU A 448 10.01 -3.89 -19.29
N TYR A 449 9.72 -2.75 -18.67
CA TYR A 449 9.26 -1.59 -19.43
C TYR A 449 10.40 -0.78 -20.04
N GLY A 450 11.54 -0.75 -19.37
CA GLY A 450 12.75 -0.02 -19.78
C GLY A 450 12.63 1.49 -19.63
N LEU A 451 13.75 2.20 -19.81
CA LEU A 451 13.86 3.64 -19.58
C LEU A 451 12.76 4.42 -20.30
N SER A 452 12.07 5.26 -19.56
CA SER A 452 10.96 6.07 -20.08
C SER A 452 10.61 7.20 -19.11
N ASN A 453 9.82 8.15 -19.60
CA ASN A 453 9.16 9.16 -18.77
C ASN A 453 7.77 8.69 -18.27
N LEU A 454 7.65 7.42 -17.90
CA LEU A 454 6.41 6.82 -17.43
C LEU A 454 5.74 7.66 -16.32
N PHE A 455 6.54 8.27 -15.47
CA PHE A 455 6.11 9.12 -14.37
C PHE A 455 6.12 10.62 -14.72
N GLY A 456 6.03 10.98 -16.00
CA GLY A 456 5.95 12.36 -16.46
C GLY A 456 7.27 13.12 -16.36
N THR A 457 7.61 13.64 -15.19
CA THR A 457 8.78 14.51 -14.98
C THR A 457 10.07 13.74 -14.66
N VAL A 458 9.98 12.48 -14.29
CA VAL A 458 11.13 11.67 -13.84
C VAL A 458 11.42 10.57 -14.86
N MET A 459 12.65 10.59 -15.40
CA MET A 459 13.16 9.49 -16.22
C MET A 459 13.57 8.33 -15.32
N VAL A 460 12.85 7.24 -15.40
CA VAL A 460 13.09 6.01 -14.65
C VAL A 460 13.09 4.83 -15.60
N ASP A 461 13.77 3.79 -15.22
CA ASP A 461 13.86 2.52 -15.91
C ASP A 461 12.99 1.48 -15.16
N PRO A 462 11.64 1.53 -15.30
CA PRO A 462 10.77 0.77 -14.45
C PRO A 462 10.56 -0.67 -14.92
N ALA A 463 10.44 -1.56 -13.94
CA ALA A 463 9.75 -2.84 -14.07
C ALA A 463 8.53 -2.84 -13.15
N PHE A 464 7.48 -3.53 -13.56
CA PHE A 464 6.32 -3.80 -12.71
C PHE A 464 5.86 -5.24 -12.87
N TYR A 465 5.43 -5.84 -11.78
CA TYR A 465 5.23 -7.28 -11.74
C TYR A 465 4.25 -7.72 -10.67
N VAL A 466 3.80 -8.96 -10.83
CA VAL A 466 2.96 -9.67 -9.86
C VAL A 466 3.68 -10.94 -9.41
N LEU A 467 3.91 -11.03 -8.10
CA LEU A 467 4.43 -12.23 -7.44
C LEU A 467 3.30 -12.90 -6.66
N GLU A 468 3.43 -14.20 -6.45
CA GLU A 468 2.62 -14.99 -5.54
C GLU A 468 3.53 -15.68 -4.52
N LYS A 469 3.20 -15.56 -3.25
CA LYS A 469 3.98 -16.16 -2.17
C LYS A 469 3.60 -17.63 -2.02
N ASP A 470 4.43 -18.51 -2.54
CA ASP A 470 4.18 -19.96 -2.58
C ASP A 470 5.34 -20.82 -2.10
N GLY A 471 6.36 -20.19 -1.50
CA GLY A 471 7.60 -20.87 -1.13
C GLY A 471 8.41 -21.39 -2.33
N GLY A 472 8.13 -20.91 -3.55
CA GLY A 472 8.80 -21.34 -4.78
C GLY A 472 8.46 -22.75 -5.22
N THR A 473 7.31 -23.29 -4.79
CA THR A 473 6.86 -24.67 -5.03
C THR A 473 6.03 -24.82 -6.29
N LYS A 474 5.37 -23.73 -6.75
CA LYS A 474 4.57 -23.78 -7.98
C LYS A 474 5.46 -23.97 -9.21
N ASN A 475 5.08 -24.89 -10.05
CA ASN A 475 5.80 -25.25 -11.29
C ASN A 475 5.09 -24.70 -12.53
N ASN A 476 4.34 -23.62 -12.37
CA ASN A 476 3.66 -22.95 -13.46
C ASN A 476 4.63 -22.06 -14.25
N ASP A 477 4.30 -21.81 -15.50
CA ASP A 477 5.07 -20.88 -16.32
C ASP A 477 4.86 -19.44 -15.87
N SER A 478 5.94 -18.69 -15.82
CA SER A 478 5.95 -17.25 -15.61
C SER A 478 5.76 -16.54 -16.94
N LEU A 479 5.00 -15.45 -16.94
CA LEU A 479 4.78 -14.58 -18.09
C LEU A 479 5.67 -13.35 -18.01
N PHE A 480 6.29 -13.00 -19.13
CA PHE A 480 7.14 -11.82 -19.27
C PHE A 480 6.69 -10.99 -20.46
N ILE A 481 6.60 -9.68 -20.28
CA ILE A 481 6.44 -8.70 -21.35
C ILE A 481 7.71 -7.86 -21.40
N SER A 482 8.45 -7.87 -22.50
CA SER A 482 9.69 -7.10 -22.66
C SER A 482 9.51 -5.98 -23.69
N LEU A 483 9.73 -4.75 -23.24
CA LEU A 483 9.61 -3.52 -24.03
C LEU A 483 10.89 -2.68 -24.02
N ASP A 484 11.96 -3.11 -23.36
CA ASP A 484 13.22 -2.37 -23.25
C ASP A 484 13.87 -2.13 -24.61
N GLN A 485 13.69 -3.01 -25.56
CA GLN A 485 14.15 -2.84 -26.96
C GLN A 485 13.68 -1.54 -27.63
N TYR A 486 12.63 -0.90 -27.13
CA TYR A 486 12.13 0.37 -27.63
C TYR A 486 12.72 1.58 -26.91
N THR A 487 13.50 1.37 -25.87
CA THR A 487 14.19 2.43 -25.14
C THR A 487 15.09 3.25 -26.07
N ARG A 488 14.96 4.59 -26.02
CA ARG A 488 15.67 5.54 -26.88
C ARG A 488 15.43 5.35 -28.38
N THR A 489 14.30 4.78 -28.77
CA THR A 489 13.87 4.67 -30.16
C THR A 489 12.63 5.53 -30.44
N PRO A 490 12.28 5.83 -31.70
CA PRO A 490 11.06 6.55 -32.04
C PRO A 490 9.78 5.85 -31.58
N GLN A 491 9.85 4.53 -31.31
CA GLN A 491 8.74 3.72 -30.84
C GLN A 491 8.54 3.79 -29.32
N GLU A 492 9.41 4.44 -28.57
CA GLU A 492 9.30 4.58 -27.10
C GLU A 492 7.94 5.12 -26.66
N LYS A 493 7.39 6.09 -27.37
CA LYS A 493 6.07 6.68 -27.12
C LYS A 493 4.90 5.68 -27.21
N TYR A 494 5.09 4.54 -27.83
CA TYR A 494 4.08 3.49 -27.97
C TYR A 494 4.20 2.36 -26.93
N LYS A 495 5.16 2.43 -26.00
CA LYS A 495 5.37 1.36 -25.01
C LYS A 495 4.12 1.05 -24.20
N LYS A 496 3.35 2.07 -23.77
CA LYS A 496 2.06 1.88 -23.10
C LYS A 496 1.10 1.04 -23.95
N GLN A 497 0.95 1.43 -25.22
CA GLN A 497 0.07 0.72 -26.15
C GLN A 497 0.55 -0.74 -26.33
N TYR A 498 1.82 -0.96 -26.58
CA TYR A 498 2.39 -2.32 -26.76
C TYR A 498 2.22 -3.18 -25.49
N CYS A 499 2.35 -2.59 -24.31
CA CYS A 499 2.12 -3.31 -23.05
C CYS A 499 0.65 -3.76 -22.92
N LEU A 500 -0.29 -2.86 -23.19
CA LEU A 500 -1.73 -3.18 -23.10
C LEU A 500 -2.17 -4.15 -24.19
N GLU A 501 -1.64 -4.03 -25.40
CA GLU A 501 -1.86 -5.01 -26.49
C GLU A 501 -1.31 -6.39 -26.09
N ALA A 502 -0.08 -6.45 -25.55
CA ALA A 502 0.51 -7.71 -25.09
C ALA A 502 -0.32 -8.36 -23.98
N LEU A 503 -0.82 -7.57 -23.03
CA LEU A 503 -1.69 -8.08 -21.97
C LEU A 503 -3.03 -8.58 -22.53
N ASN A 504 -3.64 -7.84 -23.46
CA ASN A 504 -4.87 -8.26 -24.12
C ASN A 504 -4.66 -9.56 -24.92
N ASP A 505 -3.53 -9.71 -25.62
CA ASP A 505 -3.20 -10.92 -26.36
C ASP A 505 -2.97 -12.12 -25.43
N ILE A 506 -2.41 -11.91 -24.23
CA ILE A 506 -2.34 -12.94 -23.18
C ILE A 506 -3.75 -13.36 -22.77
N VAL A 507 -4.66 -12.41 -22.54
CA VAL A 507 -6.05 -12.67 -22.11
C VAL A 507 -6.81 -13.44 -23.19
N THR A 508 -6.64 -13.07 -24.46
CA THR A 508 -7.32 -13.71 -25.61
C THR A 508 -6.59 -14.95 -26.13
N LYS A 509 -5.47 -15.35 -25.49
CA LYS A 509 -4.61 -16.47 -25.90
C LYS A 509 -4.05 -16.32 -27.32
N SER A 510 -3.82 -15.07 -27.74
CA SER A 510 -3.22 -14.73 -29.02
C SER A 510 -1.70 -14.66 -28.89
N GLN A 511 -0.99 -14.85 -30.01
CA GLN A 511 0.47 -14.70 -30.02
C GLN A 511 0.86 -13.21 -30.05
N ASN A 512 1.84 -12.83 -29.22
CA ASN A 512 2.42 -11.51 -29.22
C ASN A 512 3.95 -11.60 -29.12
N LYS A 513 4.65 -10.83 -29.97
CA LYS A 513 6.13 -10.86 -30.07
C LYS A 513 6.85 -10.32 -28.82
N HIS A 514 6.15 -9.63 -27.93
CA HIS A 514 6.68 -9.08 -26.69
C HIS A 514 6.47 -10.00 -25.50
N VAL A 515 5.67 -11.07 -25.68
CA VAL A 515 5.30 -11.99 -24.61
C VAL A 515 6.21 -13.23 -24.65
N TYR A 516 6.79 -13.52 -23.52
CA TYR A 516 7.61 -14.71 -23.28
C TYR A 516 7.01 -15.51 -22.14
N GLN A 517 6.94 -16.82 -22.30
CA GLN A 517 6.44 -17.75 -21.30
C GLN A 517 7.48 -18.82 -21.04
N LEU A 518 7.88 -18.97 -19.78
CA LEU A 518 8.87 -19.97 -19.41
C LEU A 518 8.73 -20.38 -17.93
N PRO A 519 9.10 -21.64 -17.61
CA PRO A 519 9.13 -22.11 -16.24
C PRO A 519 10.14 -21.31 -15.40
N GLN A 520 9.72 -20.88 -14.22
CA GLN A 520 10.60 -20.13 -13.29
C GLN A 520 11.88 -20.91 -12.92
N SER A 521 11.83 -22.24 -12.93
CA SER A 521 12.99 -23.09 -12.69
C SER A 521 14.15 -22.83 -13.65
N LYS A 522 13.87 -22.41 -14.90
CA LYS A 522 14.90 -22.03 -15.87
C LYS A 522 15.64 -20.76 -15.48
N LEU A 523 14.98 -19.85 -14.75
CA LEU A 523 15.58 -18.59 -14.28
C LEU A 523 16.59 -18.82 -13.14
N LYS A 524 16.38 -19.87 -12.31
CA LYS A 524 17.27 -20.20 -11.18
C LYS A 524 18.71 -20.56 -11.60
N GLY A 525 18.91 -20.94 -12.86
CA GLY A 525 20.22 -21.31 -13.42
C GLY A 525 20.98 -20.19 -14.12
N ILE A 526 20.36 -19.03 -14.33
CA ILE A 526 20.97 -17.91 -15.03
C ILE A 526 21.96 -17.22 -14.07
N LYS A 527 23.26 -17.36 -14.39
CA LYS A 527 24.28 -16.56 -13.68
C LYS A 527 24.11 -15.11 -14.09
N SER A 528 23.86 -14.23 -13.12
CA SER A 528 23.88 -12.78 -13.36
C SER A 528 25.29 -12.38 -13.77
N TYR A 529 25.42 -11.72 -14.89
CA TYR A 529 26.64 -11.05 -15.30
C TYR A 529 26.68 -9.64 -14.71
#